data_859142578dec582f712e638661052aae
#
_entry.id   859142578dec582f712e638661052aae
#
_cell.length_a   1.000
_cell.length_b   1.000
_cell.length_c   1.000
_cell.angle_alpha   90.00
_cell.angle_beta   90.00
_cell.angle_gamma   90.00
#
_symmetry.space_group_name_H-M   'P 1'
#
loop_
_entity.id
_entity.type
_entity.pdbx_description
1 polymer ?
#
loop_
_entity_poly.entity_id
_entity_poly.type
_entity_poly.pdbx_seq_one_letter_code
_entity_poly.pdbx_strand_id
1 'polypeptide(L)'
;MKLAESFLALVKRASTDLDVETIRRDVQEFSLRHPGLSTRQKAGMMVASTARKAALVGAAASAPPGWAALAATAPEMTTLIVLQSRMIVGLHLLYGGDLDPEERALEVVAGLAAGAGLSVGRRLTVRLAEELAVRLAGKMLGRQVAHLVPLAGIAASAALNYGAVSAVGRAVLARVERRWGPPEIPGRGGVLEAEGRIA
;
A
#
# COMPACT_ATOMS: atom_id res chain seq x y z
N MET A 1 -23.76 -1.20 -8.01
CA MET A 1 -23.78 -1.91 -6.72
C MET A 1 -22.88 -3.15 -6.73
N LYS A 2 -23.15 -4.19 -7.49
CA LYS A 2 -22.39 -5.48 -7.47
C LYS A 2 -20.86 -5.36 -7.57
N LEU A 3 -20.34 -4.42 -8.37
CA LEU A 3 -18.90 -4.29 -8.61
C LEU A 3 -18.14 -3.71 -7.41
N ALA A 4 -18.76 -2.75 -6.71
CA ALA A 4 -18.20 -2.17 -5.49
C ALA A 4 -18.23 -3.17 -4.33
N GLU A 5 -19.30 -3.96 -4.23
CA GLU A 5 -19.43 -5.04 -3.26
C GLU A 5 -18.36 -6.11 -3.52
N SER A 6 -18.14 -6.51 -4.78
CA SER A 6 -17.10 -7.45 -5.16
C SER A 6 -15.69 -6.92 -4.87
N PHE A 7 -15.43 -5.63 -5.13
CA PHE A 7 -14.17 -5.00 -4.81
C PHE A 7 -13.92 -4.94 -3.29
N LEU A 8 -14.92 -4.55 -2.51
CA LEU A 8 -14.81 -4.52 -1.06
C LEU A 8 -14.61 -5.92 -0.47
N ALA A 9 -15.34 -6.92 -0.99
CA ALA A 9 -15.16 -8.32 -0.61
C ALA A 9 -13.74 -8.81 -0.91
N LEU A 10 -13.18 -8.44 -2.08
CA LEU A 10 -11.81 -8.76 -2.45
C LEU A 10 -10.80 -8.11 -1.51
N VAL A 11 -10.97 -6.83 -1.17
CA VAL A 11 -10.09 -6.13 -0.22
C VAL A 11 -10.19 -6.74 1.17
N LYS A 12 -11.41 -7.00 1.67
CA LYS A 12 -11.63 -7.66 2.97
C LYS A 12 -10.91 -9.01 2.99
N ARG A 13 -11.15 -9.86 2.00
CA ARG A 13 -10.51 -11.17 1.88
C ARG A 13 -8.98 -11.04 1.84
N ALA A 14 -8.45 -10.18 0.96
CA ALA A 14 -7.01 -9.96 0.85
C ALA A 14 -6.38 -9.43 2.16
N SER A 15 -7.14 -8.72 3.00
CA SER A 15 -6.68 -8.21 4.30
C SER A 15 -6.80 -9.23 5.42
N THR A 16 -7.85 -10.09 5.38
CA THR A 16 -8.09 -11.13 6.39
C THR A 16 -7.16 -12.32 6.20
N ASP A 17 -6.92 -12.72 4.93
CA ASP A 17 -6.08 -13.86 4.57
C ASP A 17 -4.57 -13.55 4.67
N LEU A 18 -4.19 -12.33 5.10
CA LEU A 18 -2.79 -11.96 5.31
C LEU A 18 -2.21 -12.71 6.50
N ASP A 19 -1.12 -13.41 6.26
CA ASP A 19 -0.25 -13.92 7.32
C ASP A 19 0.57 -12.76 7.91
N VAL A 20 0.00 -12.14 8.96
CA VAL A 20 0.59 -10.98 9.63
C VAL A 20 1.88 -11.34 10.34
N GLU A 21 2.01 -12.55 10.86
CA GLU A 21 3.22 -13.00 11.53
C GLU A 21 4.39 -13.13 10.54
N THR A 22 4.11 -13.62 9.35
CA THR A 22 5.12 -13.60 8.27
C THR A 22 5.50 -12.16 7.89
N ILE A 23 4.53 -11.24 7.77
CA ILE A 23 4.84 -9.83 7.48
C ILE A 23 5.66 -9.21 8.60
N ARG A 24 5.33 -9.49 9.86
CA ARG A 24 6.06 -9.01 11.05
C ARG A 24 7.51 -9.47 11.02
N ARG A 25 7.74 -10.76 10.76
CA ARG A 25 9.07 -11.35 10.62
C ARG A 25 9.85 -10.69 9.47
N ASP A 26 9.24 -10.54 8.30
CA ASP A 26 9.85 -9.88 7.14
C ASP A 26 10.29 -8.45 7.47
N VAL A 27 9.47 -7.69 8.19
CA VAL A 27 9.77 -6.31 8.62
C VAL A 27 10.90 -6.28 9.64
N GLN A 28 10.92 -7.22 10.59
CA GLN A 28 12.00 -7.33 11.58
C GLN A 28 13.32 -7.68 10.91
N GLU A 29 13.36 -8.71 10.06
CA GLU A 29 14.55 -9.09 9.31
C GLU A 29 15.05 -7.95 8.40
N PHE A 30 14.14 -7.27 7.71
CA PHE A 30 14.48 -6.10 6.91
C PHE A 30 15.10 -5.00 7.77
N SER A 31 14.57 -4.74 8.95
CA SER A 31 15.08 -3.73 9.87
C SER A 31 16.46 -4.09 10.42
N LEU A 32 16.71 -5.36 10.71
CA LEU A 32 18.01 -5.88 11.16
C LEU A 32 19.06 -5.81 10.05
N ARG A 33 18.68 -6.03 8.80
CA ARG A 33 19.60 -5.90 7.64
C ARG A 33 19.97 -4.45 7.32
N HIS A 34 19.23 -3.47 7.83
CA HIS A 34 19.46 -2.05 7.57
C HIS A 34 19.51 -1.23 8.88
N PRO A 35 20.47 -1.53 9.80
CA PRO A 35 20.48 -0.91 11.13
C PRO A 35 20.78 0.59 11.10
N GLY A 36 21.50 1.07 10.08
CA GLY A 36 21.87 2.49 9.94
C GLY A 36 20.79 3.38 9.30
N LEU A 37 19.66 2.80 8.85
CA LEU A 37 18.60 3.56 8.25
C LEU A 37 17.54 3.96 9.27
N SER A 38 17.05 5.21 9.15
CA SER A 38 15.88 5.65 9.90
C SER A 38 14.63 4.86 9.49
N THR A 39 13.62 4.80 10.38
CA THR A 39 12.33 4.14 10.10
C THR A 39 11.70 4.68 8.82
N ARG A 40 11.79 6.00 8.59
CA ARG A 40 11.27 6.64 7.37
C ARG A 40 12.00 6.20 6.11
N GLN A 41 13.33 6.04 6.16
CA GLN A 41 14.12 5.53 5.04
C GLN A 41 13.76 4.08 4.74
N LYS A 42 13.62 3.24 5.78
CA LYS A 42 13.17 1.85 5.66
C LYS A 42 11.78 1.77 5.02
N ALA A 43 10.84 2.62 5.46
CA ALA A 43 9.50 2.72 4.88
C ALA A 43 9.54 3.10 3.39
N GLY A 44 10.35 4.09 3.03
CA GLY A 44 10.57 4.48 1.63
C GLY A 44 11.09 3.33 0.77
N MET A 45 12.02 2.53 1.29
CA MET A 45 12.55 1.34 0.60
C MET A 45 11.48 0.25 0.43
N MET A 46 10.63 0.02 1.45
CA MET A 46 9.52 -0.92 1.36
C MET A 46 8.52 -0.50 0.27
N VAL A 47 8.14 0.78 0.24
CA VAL A 47 7.27 1.34 -0.80
C VAL A 47 7.88 1.17 -2.18
N ALA A 48 9.15 1.54 -2.37
CA ALA A 48 9.84 1.42 -3.66
C ALA A 48 9.97 -0.03 -4.12
N SER A 49 10.24 -0.96 -3.20
CA SER A 49 10.31 -2.40 -3.51
C SER A 49 8.96 -2.93 -3.97
N THR A 50 7.88 -2.58 -3.26
CA THR A 50 6.51 -2.99 -3.62
C THR A 50 6.08 -2.38 -4.96
N ALA A 51 6.41 -1.11 -5.20
CA ALA A 51 6.11 -0.44 -6.47
C ALA A 51 6.81 -1.11 -7.66
N ARG A 52 8.07 -1.56 -7.50
CA ARG A 52 8.78 -2.34 -8.54
C ARG A 52 8.10 -3.68 -8.82
N LYS A 53 7.70 -4.41 -7.77
CA LYS A 53 6.93 -5.67 -7.93
C LYS A 53 5.62 -5.43 -8.67
N ALA A 54 4.89 -4.36 -8.33
CA ALA A 54 3.65 -3.98 -9.00
C ALA A 54 3.88 -3.59 -10.48
N ALA A 55 4.99 -2.93 -10.79
CA ALA A 55 5.37 -2.64 -12.18
C ALA A 55 5.58 -3.92 -13.00
N LEU A 56 6.26 -4.92 -12.41
CA LEU A 56 6.45 -6.23 -13.06
C LEU A 56 5.12 -6.97 -13.28
N VAL A 57 4.19 -6.90 -12.32
CA VAL A 57 2.86 -7.48 -12.46
C VAL A 57 2.11 -6.82 -13.62
N GLY A 58 2.13 -5.49 -13.73
CA GLY A 58 1.50 -4.78 -14.84
C GLY A 58 2.13 -5.07 -16.19
N ALA A 59 3.46 -5.15 -16.24
CA ALA A 59 4.19 -5.54 -17.45
C ALA A 59 3.78 -6.94 -17.91
N ALA A 60 3.74 -7.91 -16.98
CA ALA A 60 3.37 -9.30 -17.28
C ALA A 60 1.92 -9.43 -17.73
N ALA A 61 0.99 -8.71 -17.13
CA ALA A 61 -0.43 -8.73 -17.49
C ALA A 61 -0.70 -8.11 -18.87
N SER A 62 0.14 -7.17 -19.30
CA SER A 62 0.02 -6.51 -20.60
C SER A 62 0.82 -7.19 -21.72
N ALA A 63 1.59 -8.24 -21.42
CA ALA A 63 2.39 -8.98 -22.41
C ALA A 63 1.55 -9.80 -23.40
N PRO A 64 0.44 -10.47 -23.01
CA PRO A 64 -0.40 -11.20 -23.92
C PRO A 64 -1.16 -10.27 -24.90
N PRO A 65 -1.23 -10.58 -26.20
CA PRO A 65 -1.93 -9.73 -27.16
C PRO A 65 -3.46 -9.84 -27.06
N GLY A 66 -4.15 -8.73 -27.33
CA GLY A 66 -5.59 -8.68 -27.57
C GLY A 66 -6.45 -9.13 -26.38
N TRP A 67 -7.43 -10.02 -26.64
CA TRP A 67 -8.39 -10.49 -25.62
C TRP A 67 -7.75 -11.24 -24.44
N ALA A 68 -6.58 -11.85 -24.65
CA ALA A 68 -5.85 -12.55 -23.59
C ALA A 68 -5.37 -11.58 -22.50
N ALA A 69 -5.06 -10.33 -22.84
CA ALA A 69 -4.75 -9.27 -21.86
C ALA A 69 -5.95 -8.95 -20.96
N LEU A 70 -7.18 -8.99 -21.48
CA LEU A 70 -8.39 -8.78 -20.69
C LEU A 70 -8.60 -9.91 -19.67
N ALA A 71 -8.29 -11.16 -20.03
CA ALA A 71 -8.38 -12.30 -19.12
C ALA A 71 -7.35 -12.22 -17.96
N ALA A 72 -6.19 -11.58 -18.19
CA ALA A 72 -5.16 -11.38 -17.18
C ALA A 72 -5.51 -10.28 -16.13
N THR A 73 -6.51 -9.44 -16.41
CA THR A 73 -6.84 -8.27 -15.59
C THR A 73 -7.32 -8.65 -14.16
N ALA A 74 -8.14 -9.67 -14.01
CA ALA A 74 -8.65 -10.06 -12.69
C ALA A 74 -7.56 -10.64 -11.77
N PRO A 75 -6.68 -11.55 -12.22
CA PRO A 75 -5.51 -11.99 -11.46
C PRO A 75 -4.54 -10.85 -11.13
N GLU A 76 -4.30 -9.93 -12.08
CA GLU A 76 -3.48 -8.73 -11.86
C GLU A 76 -4.01 -7.89 -10.71
N MET A 77 -5.30 -7.55 -10.75
CA MET A 77 -5.97 -6.75 -9.70
C MET A 77 -5.84 -7.40 -8.33
N THR A 78 -6.09 -8.71 -8.25
CA THR A 78 -5.96 -9.46 -6.99
C THR A 78 -4.53 -9.39 -6.46
N THR A 79 -3.55 -9.64 -7.32
CA THR A 79 -2.12 -9.58 -6.96
C THR A 79 -1.72 -8.19 -6.48
N LEU A 80 -2.17 -7.13 -7.16
CA LEU A 80 -1.87 -5.75 -6.78
C LEU A 80 -2.50 -5.38 -5.43
N ILE A 81 -3.73 -5.82 -5.16
CA ILE A 81 -4.39 -5.59 -3.87
C ILE A 81 -3.63 -6.31 -2.75
N VAL A 82 -3.24 -7.57 -2.94
CA VAL A 82 -2.45 -8.32 -1.96
C VAL A 82 -1.10 -7.66 -1.69
N LEU A 83 -0.37 -7.26 -2.74
CA LEU A 83 0.92 -6.56 -2.59
C LEU A 83 0.77 -5.25 -1.80
N GLN A 84 -0.27 -4.47 -2.10
CA GLN A 84 -0.52 -3.22 -1.41
C GLN A 84 -0.98 -3.44 0.03
N SER A 85 -1.83 -4.45 0.28
CA SER A 85 -2.25 -4.81 1.64
C SER A 85 -1.06 -5.22 2.51
N ARG A 86 -0.16 -6.07 2.00
CA ARG A 86 1.09 -6.43 2.70
C ARG A 86 1.97 -5.21 2.99
N MET A 87 2.11 -4.30 2.03
CA MET A 87 2.87 -3.05 2.21
C MET A 87 2.24 -2.17 3.30
N ILE A 88 0.92 -1.99 3.27
CA ILE A 88 0.20 -1.15 4.23
C ILE A 88 0.37 -1.70 5.66
N VAL A 89 0.13 -3.00 5.85
CA VAL A 89 0.33 -3.66 7.16
C VAL A 89 1.79 -3.57 7.59
N GLY A 90 2.73 -3.83 6.67
CA GLY A 90 4.16 -3.74 6.95
C GLY A 90 4.62 -2.34 7.35
N LEU A 91 4.04 -1.28 6.76
CA LEU A 91 4.31 0.11 7.17
C LEU A 91 3.80 0.38 8.59
N HIS A 92 2.60 -0.09 8.97
CA HIS A 92 2.12 0.03 10.33
C HIS A 92 3.02 -0.70 11.33
N LEU A 93 3.38 -1.95 11.05
CA LEU A 93 4.29 -2.74 11.89
C LEU A 93 5.68 -2.09 12.03
N LEU A 94 6.21 -1.49 10.96
CA LEU A 94 7.49 -0.79 10.97
C LEU A 94 7.50 0.41 11.93
N TYR A 95 6.34 1.05 12.14
CA TYR A 95 6.16 2.16 13.07
C TYR A 95 5.63 1.72 14.46
N GLY A 96 5.64 0.41 14.74
CA GLY A 96 5.19 -0.15 16.02
C GLY A 96 3.68 -0.25 16.17
N GLY A 97 2.93 0.01 15.09
CA GLY A 97 1.48 -0.14 15.08
C GLY A 97 1.09 -1.59 14.79
N ASP A 98 0.12 -2.10 15.53
CA ASP A 98 -0.57 -3.35 15.22
C ASP A 98 -2.03 -3.07 14.91
N LEU A 99 -2.53 -3.66 13.83
CA LEU A 99 -3.89 -3.48 13.37
C LEU A 99 -4.67 -4.77 13.59
N ASP A 100 -5.83 -4.69 14.22
CA ASP A 100 -6.75 -5.82 14.23
C ASP A 100 -7.29 -6.13 12.82
N PRO A 101 -7.92 -7.29 12.59
CA PRO A 101 -8.39 -7.68 11.26
C PRO A 101 -9.36 -6.69 10.61
N GLU A 102 -10.22 -6.02 11.41
CA GLU A 102 -11.20 -5.05 10.93
C GLU A 102 -10.51 -3.73 10.57
N GLU A 103 -9.64 -3.22 11.43
CA GLU A 103 -8.83 -2.03 11.18
C GLU A 103 -7.96 -2.20 9.93
N ARG A 104 -7.38 -3.39 9.71
CA ARG A 104 -6.56 -3.68 8.51
C ARG A 104 -7.35 -3.46 7.22
N ALA A 105 -8.56 -4.01 7.13
CA ALA A 105 -9.40 -3.84 5.94
C ALA A 105 -9.73 -2.36 5.70
N LEU A 106 -10.05 -1.62 6.76
CA LEU A 106 -10.31 -0.18 6.69
C LEU A 106 -9.07 0.62 6.24
N GLU A 107 -7.90 0.34 6.80
CA GLU A 107 -6.66 1.03 6.44
C GLU A 107 -6.21 0.71 5.01
N VAL A 108 -6.45 -0.52 4.52
CA VAL A 108 -6.19 -0.88 3.12
C VAL A 108 -7.10 -0.09 2.19
N VAL A 109 -8.40 -0.03 2.44
CA VAL A 109 -9.33 0.79 1.63
C VAL A 109 -8.93 2.26 1.66
N ALA A 110 -8.59 2.79 2.85
CA ALA A 110 -8.14 4.16 2.99
C ALA A 110 -6.85 4.48 2.21
N GLY A 111 -5.88 3.59 2.31
CA GLY A 111 -4.61 3.73 1.60
C GLY A 111 -4.81 3.72 0.09
N LEU A 112 -5.60 2.78 -0.42
CA LEU A 112 -5.96 2.69 -1.84
C LEU A 112 -6.71 3.94 -2.31
N ALA A 113 -7.69 4.41 -1.52
CA ALA A 113 -8.47 5.60 -1.83
C ALA A 113 -7.61 6.86 -1.88
N ALA A 114 -6.75 7.05 -0.86
CA ALA A 114 -5.83 8.19 -0.79
C ALA A 114 -4.81 8.16 -1.94
N GLY A 115 -4.27 6.97 -2.27
CA GLY A 115 -3.38 6.79 -3.42
C GLY A 115 -4.06 7.07 -4.76
N ALA A 116 -5.36 6.86 -4.86
CA ALA A 116 -6.18 7.24 -6.01
C ALA A 116 -6.60 8.73 -6.01
N GLY A 117 -6.11 9.53 -5.05
CA GLY A 117 -6.42 10.95 -4.93
C GLY A 117 -7.81 11.24 -4.37
N LEU A 118 -8.38 10.29 -3.63
CA LEU A 118 -9.63 10.51 -2.90
C LEU A 118 -9.32 11.04 -1.49
N SER A 119 -10.13 12.00 -1.03
CA SER A 119 -10.00 12.52 0.32
C SER A 119 -10.44 11.46 1.34
N VAL A 120 -9.55 11.16 2.29
CA VAL A 120 -9.80 10.20 3.35
C VAL A 120 -9.73 10.93 4.69
N GLY A 121 -10.85 10.96 5.42
CA GLY A 121 -10.94 11.60 6.73
C GLY A 121 -10.04 10.93 7.78
N ARG A 122 -9.88 11.61 8.92
CA ARG A 122 -9.08 11.10 10.06
C ARG A 122 -9.67 9.84 10.67
N ARG A 123 -11.01 9.75 10.72
CA ARG A 123 -11.73 8.58 11.25
C ARG A 123 -12.33 7.81 10.09
N LEU A 124 -11.93 6.56 9.96
CA LEU A 124 -12.50 5.62 9.01
C LEU A 124 -13.63 4.87 9.71
N THR A 125 -14.80 4.92 9.09
CA THR A 125 -15.94 4.08 9.46
C THR A 125 -16.21 3.08 8.34
N VAL A 126 -16.87 1.99 8.64
CA VAL A 126 -17.28 0.98 7.64
C VAL A 126 -18.05 1.64 6.49
N ARG A 127 -19.00 2.53 6.80
CA ARG A 127 -19.78 3.26 5.79
C ARG A 127 -18.91 4.11 4.87
N LEU A 128 -17.93 4.83 5.43
CA LEU A 128 -16.98 5.63 4.61
C LEU A 128 -16.11 4.72 3.74
N ALA A 129 -15.69 3.57 4.26
CA ALA A 129 -14.94 2.58 3.49
C ALA A 129 -15.75 2.03 2.31
N GLU A 130 -17.04 1.80 2.49
CA GLU A 130 -17.96 1.38 1.41
C GLU A 130 -18.10 2.47 0.34
N GLU A 131 -18.29 3.73 0.71
CA GLU A 131 -18.34 4.85 -0.24
C GLU A 131 -17.01 5.00 -1.01
N LEU A 132 -15.88 4.86 -0.34
CA LEU A 132 -14.56 4.90 -0.96
C LEU A 132 -14.34 3.72 -1.90
N ALA A 133 -14.81 2.52 -1.54
CA ALA A 133 -14.73 1.34 -2.40
C ALA A 133 -15.53 1.51 -3.69
N VAL A 134 -16.73 2.12 -3.63
CA VAL A 134 -17.53 2.46 -4.82
C VAL A 134 -16.76 3.39 -5.75
N ARG A 135 -16.20 4.47 -5.20
CA ARG A 135 -15.43 5.46 -5.97
C ARG A 135 -14.15 4.87 -6.56
N LEU A 136 -13.47 4.00 -5.81
CA LEU A 136 -12.28 3.28 -6.26
C LEU A 136 -12.61 2.34 -7.42
N ALA A 137 -13.66 1.53 -7.28
CA ALA A 137 -14.09 0.62 -8.33
C ALA A 137 -14.37 1.37 -9.65
N GLY A 138 -15.06 2.53 -9.58
CA GLY A 138 -15.28 3.38 -10.74
C GLY A 138 -14.00 3.91 -11.38
N LYS A 139 -13.02 4.37 -10.58
CA LYS A 139 -11.73 4.84 -11.10
C LYS A 139 -10.90 3.71 -11.72
N MET A 140 -10.94 2.51 -11.16
CA MET A 140 -10.19 1.35 -11.66
C MET A 140 -10.71 0.87 -13.00
N LEU A 141 -12.03 0.89 -13.20
CA LEU A 141 -12.64 0.56 -14.51
C LEU A 141 -12.19 1.51 -15.63
N GLY A 142 -12.09 2.80 -15.34
CA GLY A 142 -11.62 3.78 -16.33
C GLY A 142 -10.16 3.58 -16.76
N ARG A 143 -9.34 2.91 -15.96
CA ARG A 143 -7.94 2.61 -16.28
C ARG A 143 -7.77 1.43 -17.25
N GLN A 144 -8.74 0.53 -17.32
CA GLN A 144 -8.65 -0.69 -18.15
C GLN A 144 -8.66 -0.38 -19.66
N VAL A 145 -9.18 0.77 -20.06
CA VAL A 145 -9.19 1.19 -21.48
C VAL A 145 -7.78 1.42 -22.03
N ALA A 146 -6.80 1.72 -21.18
CA ALA A 146 -5.41 1.95 -21.58
C ALA A 146 -4.66 0.67 -22.02
N HIS A 147 -5.16 -0.52 -21.70
CA HIS A 147 -4.54 -1.80 -22.08
C HIS A 147 -4.79 -2.21 -23.54
N LEU A 148 -5.58 -1.43 -24.29
CA LEU A 148 -5.95 -1.76 -25.68
C LEU A 148 -4.88 -1.39 -26.71
N VAL A 149 -3.76 -0.74 -26.32
CA VAL A 149 -2.68 -0.37 -27.23
C VAL A 149 -1.48 -1.34 -27.08
N PRO A 150 -1.18 -2.16 -28.08
CA PRO A 150 -0.06 -3.11 -28.04
C PRO A 150 1.30 -2.42 -27.95
N LEU A 151 2.29 -3.02 -27.28
CA LEU A 151 3.69 -2.61 -27.08
C LEU A 151 3.91 -1.32 -26.25
N ALA A 152 3.21 -0.21 -26.51
CA ALA A 152 3.19 0.95 -25.63
C ALA A 152 2.51 0.59 -24.26
N GLY A 153 1.62 -0.40 -24.27
CA GLY A 153 0.88 -0.87 -23.10
C GLY A 153 1.76 -1.46 -21.99
N ILE A 154 2.80 -2.23 -22.33
CA ILE A 154 3.67 -2.90 -21.31
C ILE A 154 4.39 -1.85 -20.45
N ALA A 155 5.09 -0.91 -21.09
CA ALA A 155 5.80 0.15 -20.36
C ALA A 155 4.82 1.09 -19.63
N ALA A 156 3.70 1.42 -20.26
CA ALA A 156 2.66 2.26 -19.66
C ALA A 156 2.01 1.56 -18.45
N SER A 157 1.64 0.29 -18.54
CA SER A 157 1.11 -0.49 -17.42
C SER A 157 2.10 -0.60 -16.27
N ALA A 158 3.36 -0.89 -16.56
CA ALA A 158 4.41 -0.93 -15.55
C ALA A 158 4.54 0.43 -14.83
N ALA A 159 4.60 1.53 -15.59
CA ALA A 159 4.71 2.89 -15.04
C ALA A 159 3.46 3.28 -14.23
N LEU A 160 2.27 2.95 -14.72
CA LEU A 160 1.01 3.21 -14.01
C LEU A 160 0.92 2.45 -12.69
N ASN A 161 1.28 1.15 -12.67
CA ASN A 161 1.25 0.36 -11.47
C ASN A 161 2.32 0.81 -10.48
N TYR A 162 3.54 1.13 -10.95
CA TYR A 162 4.58 1.73 -10.12
C TYR A 162 4.11 3.03 -9.48
N GLY A 163 3.57 3.94 -10.28
CA GLY A 163 3.07 5.24 -9.83
C GLY A 163 1.92 5.12 -8.84
N ALA A 164 0.96 4.23 -9.11
CA ALA A 164 -0.18 3.98 -8.24
C ALA A 164 0.24 3.45 -6.88
N VAL A 165 1.09 2.41 -6.83
CA VAL A 165 1.58 1.83 -5.58
C VAL A 165 2.46 2.82 -4.80
N SER A 166 3.29 3.59 -5.50
CA SER A 166 4.06 4.66 -4.87
C SER A 166 3.17 5.75 -4.26
N ALA A 167 2.06 6.10 -4.90
CA ALA A 167 1.09 7.08 -4.37
C ALA A 167 0.38 6.53 -3.12
N VAL A 168 -0.06 5.26 -3.16
CA VAL A 168 -0.62 4.56 -1.98
C VAL A 168 0.39 4.55 -0.84
N GLY A 169 1.63 4.14 -1.11
CA GLY A 169 2.68 4.07 -0.08
C GLY A 169 2.94 5.42 0.57
N ARG A 170 3.05 6.51 -0.21
CA ARG A 170 3.22 7.87 0.35
C ARG A 170 2.03 8.31 1.19
N ALA A 171 0.81 8.03 0.73
CA ALA A 171 -0.41 8.39 1.44
C ALA A 171 -0.52 7.64 2.77
N VAL A 172 -0.22 6.34 2.77
CA VAL A 172 -0.22 5.51 3.98
C VAL A 172 0.88 5.97 4.93
N LEU A 173 2.09 6.22 4.43
CA LEU A 173 3.20 6.71 5.26
C LEU A 173 2.82 8.00 6.00
N ALA A 174 2.23 8.96 5.31
CA ALA A 174 1.74 10.19 5.94
C ALA A 174 0.63 9.94 6.99
N ARG A 175 -0.18 8.90 6.84
CA ARG A 175 -1.19 8.51 7.84
C ARG A 175 -0.56 7.84 9.05
N VAL A 176 0.36 6.91 8.82
CA VAL A 176 1.09 6.17 9.86
C VAL A 176 1.91 7.15 10.71
N GLU A 177 2.63 8.08 10.10
CA GLU A 177 3.38 9.13 10.82
C GLU A 177 2.47 10.02 11.68
N ARG A 178 1.25 10.32 11.23
CA ARG A 178 0.29 11.09 12.04
C ARG A 178 -0.33 10.28 13.18
N ARG A 179 -0.43 8.96 13.03
CA ARG A 179 -1.05 8.07 14.04
C ARG A 179 -0.06 7.66 15.12
N TRP A 180 1.18 7.33 14.72
CA TRP A 180 2.19 6.73 15.58
C TRP A 180 3.35 7.67 15.92
N GLY A 181 3.33 8.90 15.39
CA GLY A 181 4.36 9.91 15.58
C GLY A 181 5.50 9.83 14.56
N PRO A 182 6.40 10.85 14.54
CA PRO A 182 7.58 10.78 13.70
C PRO A 182 8.45 9.62 14.18
N PRO A 183 9.11 8.88 13.24
CA PRO A 183 10.02 7.82 13.60
C PRO A 183 11.15 8.38 14.46
N GLU A 184 11.49 7.70 15.55
CA GLU A 184 12.64 8.04 16.38
C GLU A 184 13.89 8.12 15.48
N ILE A 185 14.58 9.24 15.54
CA ILE A 185 15.87 9.39 14.85
C ILE A 185 16.89 8.63 15.71
N PRO A 186 17.47 7.51 15.21
CA PRO A 186 18.49 6.81 15.97
C PRO A 186 19.64 7.78 16.28
N GLY A 187 19.92 8.04 17.55
CA GLY A 187 21.01 8.88 18.00
C GLY A 187 20.65 10.26 18.56
N ARG A 188 19.37 10.69 18.59
CA ARG A 188 18.97 11.95 19.24
C ARG A 188 18.42 11.82 20.66
N GLY A 189 18.18 10.60 21.14
CA GLY A 189 17.67 10.36 22.49
C GLY A 189 18.67 10.54 23.64
N GLY A 190 19.97 10.76 23.35
CA GLY A 190 21.01 10.80 24.38
C GLY A 190 21.61 12.16 24.70
N VAL A 191 21.23 13.23 24.00
CA VAL A 191 21.95 14.53 24.14
C VAL A 191 21.20 15.56 24.97
N LEU A 192 19.91 15.40 25.20
CA LEU A 192 19.11 16.40 25.94
C LEU A 192 19.02 16.17 27.46
N GLU A 193 19.46 15.01 27.99
CA GLU A 193 19.49 14.79 29.45
C GLU A 193 20.82 15.14 30.11
N ALA A 194 21.87 15.45 29.35
CA ALA A 194 23.18 15.76 29.90
C ALA A 194 23.40 17.26 30.20
N GLU A 195 22.60 18.18 29.66
CA GLU A 195 22.78 19.63 29.88
C GLU A 195 21.95 20.23 31.03
N GLY A 196 21.11 19.43 31.70
CA GLY A 196 20.25 19.89 32.80
C GLY A 196 20.81 19.70 34.20
N ARG A 197 22.07 19.26 34.39
CA ARG A 197 22.65 18.99 35.72
C ARG A 197 23.99 19.67 36.00
N ILE A 198 24.13 20.91 35.58
CA ILE A 198 25.19 21.77 36.11
C ILE A 198 24.58 23.14 36.35
N ALA A 199 24.00 23.34 37.53
CA ALA A 199 23.84 24.59 38.23
C ALA A 199 23.51 24.30 39.72
#